data_222f65212077db9b3fd635ab038b1b23
#
_entry.id   222f65212077db9b3fd635ab038b1b23
#
_cell.length_a   1.000
_cell.length_b   1.000
_cell.length_c   1.000
_cell.angle_alpha   90.00
_cell.angle_beta   90.00
_cell.angle_gamma   90.00
#
_symmetry.space_group_name_H-M   'P 1'
#
loop_
_entity.id
_entity.type
_entity.pdbx_description
1 polymer ?
#
loop_
_entity_poly.entity_id
_entity_poly.type
_entity_poly.pdbx_seq_one_letter_code
_entity_poly.pdbx_strand_id
1 'polypeptide(L)'
;MKICIHPIATITKTSGLNGDVRLRPLSRYFEEHIENNRLMLGVSLENSEVVRLELISGLGKNRRFKFRGVDNVKDAKSIVGKTLYAQTDTDDDINLISKNLIGYNVVTNTGLLVGQLTDVMWLPSNDVYVIKNNKKEYLIPIIPEVIKKLDHSQMTIFISPMDGLLD
;
A
#
# COMPACT_ATOMS: atom_id res chain seq x y z
N MET A 1 -12.85 -3.05 20.06
CA MET A 1 -12.36 -2.24 18.93
C MET A 1 -11.00 -2.77 18.51
N LYS A 2 -10.91 -3.23 17.28
CA LYS A 2 -9.65 -3.78 16.74
C LYS A 2 -8.85 -2.66 16.10
N ILE A 3 -7.62 -2.46 16.55
CA ILE A 3 -6.71 -1.48 15.96
C ILE A 3 -5.92 -2.17 14.87
N CYS A 4 -5.98 -1.62 13.64
CA CYS A 4 -5.26 -2.13 12.50
C CYS A 4 -4.26 -1.06 12.02
N ILE A 5 -3.09 -1.50 11.58
CA ILE A 5 -2.05 -0.61 11.06
C ILE A 5 -1.75 -1.03 9.63
N HIS A 6 -1.85 -0.08 8.70
CA HIS A 6 -1.72 -0.35 7.27
C HIS A 6 -0.63 0.51 6.64
N PRO A 7 0.18 -0.06 5.73
CA PRO A 7 1.10 0.74 4.93
C PRO A 7 0.32 1.59 3.93
N ILE A 8 0.56 2.90 3.92
CA ILE A 8 -0.16 3.83 3.05
C ILE A 8 0.73 4.53 2.03
N ALA A 9 2.03 4.61 2.29
CA ALA A 9 2.95 5.27 1.37
C ALA A 9 4.40 4.87 1.62
N THR A 10 5.25 5.10 0.62
CA THR A 10 6.70 4.99 0.73
C THR A 10 7.31 6.37 0.53
N ILE A 11 8.28 6.74 1.33
CA ILE A 11 9.03 7.98 1.14
C ILE A 11 10.05 7.75 0.03
N THR A 12 9.93 8.49 -1.07
CA THR A 12 10.69 8.24 -2.29
C THR A 12 11.92 9.11 -2.44
N LYS A 13 11.82 10.40 -2.07
CA LYS A 13 12.95 11.32 -2.20
C LYS A 13 12.74 12.58 -1.37
N THR A 14 13.83 13.32 -1.16
CA THR A 14 13.79 14.65 -0.55
C THR A 14 13.29 15.68 -1.56
N SER A 15 12.73 16.79 -1.09
CA SER A 15 12.26 17.88 -1.92
C SER A 15 12.61 19.22 -1.27
N GLY A 16 13.52 19.97 -1.89
CA GLY A 16 13.96 21.26 -1.35
C GLY A 16 14.93 21.13 -0.19
N LEU A 17 15.07 22.21 0.60
CA LEU A 17 16.09 22.33 1.64
C LEU A 17 15.56 22.27 3.06
N ASN A 18 14.24 22.29 3.24
CA ASN A 18 13.60 22.48 4.54
C ASN A 18 13.08 21.18 5.18
N GLY A 19 13.48 20.02 4.62
CA GLY A 19 13.08 18.74 5.17
C GLY A 19 11.85 18.12 4.49
N ASP A 20 11.29 18.76 3.48
CA ASP A 20 10.16 18.20 2.74
C ASP A 20 10.57 16.93 1.98
N VAL A 21 9.63 16.02 1.86
CA VAL A 21 9.81 14.75 1.14
C VAL A 21 8.65 14.51 0.17
N ARG A 22 8.88 13.63 -0.79
CA ARG A 22 7.84 13.13 -1.68
C ARG A 22 7.45 11.72 -1.27
N LEU A 23 6.17 11.41 -1.46
CA LEU A 23 5.61 10.12 -1.11
C LEU A 23 5.03 9.45 -2.35
N ARG A 24 5.15 8.12 -2.39
CA ARG A 24 4.44 7.28 -3.35
C ARG A 24 3.33 6.54 -2.61
N PRO A 25 2.06 6.80 -2.91
CA PRO A 25 0.96 6.11 -2.25
C PRO A 25 0.99 4.60 -2.51
N LEU A 26 0.68 3.82 -1.47
CA LEU A 26 0.50 2.37 -1.55
C LEU A 26 -0.98 1.97 -1.46
N SER A 27 -1.86 2.95 -1.18
CA SER A 27 -3.29 2.74 -1.04
C SER A 27 -4.04 3.86 -1.77
N ARG A 28 -5.19 3.52 -2.39
CA ARG A 28 -6.06 4.53 -3.00
C ARG A 28 -6.69 5.47 -1.95
N TYR A 29 -6.74 5.04 -0.70
CA TYR A 29 -7.28 5.84 0.41
C TYR A 29 -6.21 6.65 1.12
N PHE A 30 -5.04 6.80 0.52
CA PHE A 30 -3.92 7.54 1.07
C PHE A 30 -4.31 8.94 1.57
N GLU A 31 -5.07 9.69 0.77
CA GLU A 31 -5.49 11.06 1.11
C GLU A 31 -6.30 11.12 2.40
N GLU A 32 -7.21 10.18 2.55
CA GLU A 32 -8.05 10.09 3.74
C GLU A 32 -7.22 9.75 4.98
N HIS A 33 -6.33 8.77 4.86
CA HIS A 33 -5.57 8.28 6.00
C HIS A 33 -4.45 9.21 6.44
N ILE A 34 -3.81 9.92 5.52
CA ILE A 34 -2.68 10.77 5.88
C ILE A 34 -3.09 11.98 6.72
N GLU A 35 -4.30 12.49 6.53
CA GLU A 35 -4.79 13.66 7.26
C GLU A 35 -5.52 13.32 8.56
N ASN A 36 -6.15 12.17 8.64
CA ASN A 36 -7.10 11.86 9.71
C ASN A 36 -6.65 10.79 10.69
N ASN A 37 -5.56 10.08 10.42
CA ASN A 37 -5.17 8.93 11.22
C ASN A 37 -3.81 9.16 11.90
N ARG A 38 -3.59 8.38 12.96
CA ARG A 38 -2.27 8.33 13.59
C ARG A 38 -1.29 7.68 12.62
N LEU A 39 -0.14 8.32 12.44
CA LEU A 39 0.87 7.90 11.48
C LEU A 39 2.10 7.35 12.18
N MET A 40 2.70 6.34 11.56
CA MET A 40 3.96 5.74 11.99
C MET A 40 4.89 5.61 10.79
N LEU A 41 6.19 5.75 11.02
CA LEU A 41 7.20 5.73 9.96
C LEU A 41 8.34 4.81 10.35
N GLY A 42 8.76 3.91 9.46
CA GLY A 42 9.88 3.01 9.72
C GLY A 42 10.22 2.11 8.55
N VAL A 43 11.31 1.36 8.70
CA VAL A 43 11.73 0.36 7.69
C VAL A 43 10.80 -0.85 7.70
N SER A 44 10.14 -1.09 8.83
CA SER A 44 9.13 -2.11 9.03
C SER A 44 8.16 -1.64 10.11
N LEU A 45 7.05 -2.33 10.28
CA LEU A 45 6.09 -1.98 11.32
C LEU A 45 6.72 -2.08 12.72
N GLU A 46 7.52 -3.12 12.96
CA GLU A 46 8.18 -3.35 14.25
C GLU A 46 9.21 -2.27 14.57
N ASN A 47 9.84 -1.72 13.54
CA ASN A 47 10.86 -0.67 13.65
C ASN A 47 10.32 0.68 13.19
N SER A 48 9.10 1.00 13.60
CA SER A 48 8.45 2.26 13.26
C SER A 48 8.25 3.12 14.50
N GLU A 49 8.20 4.44 14.27
CA GLU A 49 7.97 5.45 15.31
C GLU A 49 6.78 6.31 14.90
N VAL A 50 6.06 6.80 15.90
CA VAL A 50 4.96 7.74 15.67
C VAL A 50 5.51 9.03 15.08
N VAL A 51 4.90 9.49 14.00
CA VAL A 51 5.26 10.75 13.34
C VAL A 51 4.04 11.65 13.19
N ARG A 52 4.29 12.94 13.03
CA ARG A 52 3.22 13.92 12.79
C ARG A 52 3.49 14.66 11.49
N LEU A 53 2.47 14.71 10.65
CA LEU A 53 2.50 15.52 9.45
C LEU A 53 2.22 16.97 9.83
N GLU A 54 3.11 17.89 9.45
CA GLU A 54 2.94 19.32 9.69
C GLU A 54 2.26 20.04 8.54
N LEU A 55 2.68 19.74 7.31
CA LEU A 55 2.25 20.50 6.16
C LEU A 55 2.29 19.64 4.89
N ILE A 56 1.27 19.81 4.07
CA ILE A 56 1.25 19.31 2.70
C ILE A 56 1.23 20.51 1.78
N SER A 57 2.17 20.60 0.85
CA SER A 57 2.27 21.72 -0.11
C SER A 57 2.42 21.19 -1.53
N GLY A 58 2.17 22.05 -2.52
CA GLY A 58 2.22 21.69 -3.92
C GLY A 58 0.96 20.97 -4.38
N LEU A 59 0.89 20.66 -5.68
CA LEU A 59 -0.26 20.02 -6.32
C LEU A 59 0.18 18.85 -7.19
N GLY A 60 -0.65 17.80 -7.25
CA GLY A 60 -0.44 16.66 -8.11
C GLY A 60 0.90 15.97 -7.88
N LYS A 61 1.67 15.82 -8.93
CA LYS A 61 2.99 15.17 -8.87
C LYS A 61 4.03 15.97 -8.09
N ASN A 62 3.77 17.25 -7.83
CA ASN A 62 4.68 18.15 -7.13
C ASN A 62 4.34 18.29 -5.64
N ARG A 63 3.48 17.45 -5.11
CA ARG A 63 3.13 17.49 -3.68
C ARG A 63 4.32 17.15 -2.82
N ARG A 64 4.49 17.93 -1.75
CA ARG A 64 5.56 17.79 -0.78
C ARG A 64 4.94 17.63 0.60
N PHE A 65 5.59 16.82 1.41
CA PHE A 65 5.10 16.48 2.74
C PHE A 65 6.16 16.83 3.77
N LYS A 66 5.76 17.57 4.80
CA LYS A 66 6.64 18.00 5.89
C LYS A 66 6.22 17.29 7.17
N PHE A 67 7.15 16.53 7.74
CA PHE A 67 6.94 15.87 9.04
C PHE A 67 7.62 16.66 10.15
N ARG A 68 7.00 16.66 11.32
CA ARG A 68 7.54 17.34 12.49
C ARG A 68 8.89 16.74 12.87
N GLY A 69 9.90 17.60 13.09
CA GLY A 69 11.24 17.17 13.45
C GLY A 69 12.16 16.86 12.28
N VAL A 70 11.65 16.91 11.05
CA VAL A 70 12.42 16.73 9.82
C VAL A 70 12.57 18.09 9.15
N ASP A 71 13.63 18.83 9.49
CA ASP A 71 13.73 20.26 9.21
C ASP A 71 14.81 20.64 8.19
N ASN A 72 15.58 19.66 7.71
CA ASN A 72 16.66 19.90 6.76
C ASN A 72 16.85 18.69 5.84
N VAL A 73 17.72 18.85 4.83
CA VAL A 73 17.96 17.80 3.83
C VAL A 73 18.54 16.53 4.46
N LYS A 74 19.42 16.68 5.44
CA LYS A 74 20.04 15.52 6.11
C LYS A 74 19.00 14.65 6.82
N ASP A 75 18.11 15.29 7.57
CA ASP A 75 17.02 14.59 8.27
C ASP A 75 16.06 13.96 7.26
N ALA A 76 15.73 14.68 6.18
CA ALA A 76 14.87 14.16 5.13
C ALA A 76 15.48 12.95 4.44
N LYS A 77 16.78 12.97 4.16
CA LYS A 77 17.48 11.81 3.57
C LYS A 77 17.43 10.58 4.47
N SER A 78 17.44 10.77 5.77
CA SER A 78 17.42 9.67 6.74
C SER A 78 16.11 8.87 6.71
N ILE A 79 15.02 9.46 6.22
CA ILE A 79 13.72 8.80 6.16
C ILE A 79 13.35 8.30 4.76
N VAL A 80 14.14 8.61 3.74
CA VAL A 80 13.90 8.10 2.38
C VAL A 80 14.00 6.57 2.38
N GLY A 81 13.05 5.92 1.72
CA GLY A 81 12.95 4.46 1.66
C GLY A 81 12.10 3.86 2.76
N LYS A 82 11.77 4.62 3.79
CA LYS A 82 10.89 4.14 4.87
C LYS A 82 9.44 4.10 4.41
N THR A 83 8.66 3.27 5.09
CA THR A 83 7.23 3.12 4.86
C THR A 83 6.44 3.92 5.88
N LEU A 84 5.43 4.63 5.41
CA LEU A 84 4.47 5.35 6.24
C LEU A 84 3.26 4.46 6.48
N TYR A 85 2.90 4.26 7.74
CA TYR A 85 1.76 3.45 8.17
C TYR A 85 0.70 4.35 8.79
N ALA A 86 -0.57 3.99 8.60
CA ALA A 86 -1.68 4.65 9.26
C ALA A 86 -2.40 3.67 10.17
N GLN A 87 -2.79 4.14 11.36
CA GLN A 87 -3.56 3.37 12.31
C GLN A 87 -5.05 3.62 12.07
N THR A 88 -5.82 2.56 11.88
CA THR A 88 -7.27 2.63 11.68
C THR A 88 -8.00 1.78 12.71
N ASP A 89 -9.29 2.03 12.88
CA ASP A 89 -10.12 1.27 13.82
C ASP A 89 -10.71 0.00 13.20
N THR A 90 -10.58 -0.16 11.90
CA THR A 90 -11.21 -1.25 11.15
C THR A 90 -10.21 -2.00 10.30
N ASP A 91 -10.52 -3.26 10.03
CA ASP A 91 -9.77 -4.09 9.10
C ASP A 91 -10.34 -3.82 7.70
N ASP A 92 -10.07 -2.63 7.20
CA ASP A 92 -10.62 -2.13 5.95
C ASP A 92 -10.08 -2.86 4.71
N ASP A 93 -10.80 -2.70 3.61
CA ASP A 93 -10.40 -3.18 2.28
C ASP A 93 -9.05 -2.60 1.82
N ILE A 94 -8.51 -1.62 2.55
CA ILE A 94 -7.20 -1.04 2.28
C ILE A 94 -6.10 -2.10 2.17
N ASN A 95 -6.19 -3.17 2.96
CA ASN A 95 -5.22 -4.26 2.88
C ASN A 95 -5.26 -4.97 1.53
N LEU A 96 -6.44 -5.11 0.94
CA LEU A 96 -6.62 -5.82 -0.32
C LEU A 96 -6.12 -5.02 -1.52
N ILE A 97 -6.13 -3.70 -1.44
CA ILE A 97 -5.76 -2.81 -2.55
C ILE A 97 -4.40 -2.16 -2.39
N SER A 98 -3.63 -2.60 -1.41
CA SER A 98 -2.29 -2.07 -1.16
C SER A 98 -1.29 -2.58 -2.18
N LYS A 99 -0.51 -1.69 -2.77
CA LYS A 99 0.61 -2.06 -3.64
C LYS A 99 1.73 -2.75 -2.88
N ASN A 100 1.66 -2.78 -1.56
CA ASN A 100 2.59 -3.54 -0.72
C ASN A 100 2.41 -5.06 -0.90
N LEU A 101 1.32 -5.50 -1.51
CA LEU A 101 1.06 -6.92 -1.81
C LEU A 101 1.80 -7.41 -3.06
N ILE A 102 2.42 -6.52 -3.83
CA ILE A 102 3.18 -6.91 -5.02
C ILE A 102 4.26 -7.92 -4.61
N GLY A 103 4.31 -9.04 -5.32
CA GLY A 103 5.19 -10.17 -5.01
C GLY A 103 4.49 -11.33 -4.32
N TYR A 104 3.26 -11.12 -3.82
CA TYR A 104 2.49 -12.22 -3.21
C TYR A 104 2.08 -13.24 -4.26
N ASN A 105 2.03 -14.51 -3.85
CA ASN A 105 1.49 -15.58 -4.67
C ASN A 105 -0.04 -15.54 -4.62
N VAL A 106 -0.68 -15.86 -5.74
CA VAL A 106 -2.14 -15.94 -5.83
C VAL A 106 -2.51 -17.39 -6.12
N VAL A 107 -3.33 -17.95 -5.26
CA VAL A 107 -3.71 -19.37 -5.27
C VAL A 107 -5.22 -19.49 -5.23
N THR A 108 -5.78 -20.44 -5.96
CA THR A 108 -7.22 -20.71 -5.90
C THR A 108 -7.58 -21.40 -4.57
N ASN A 109 -8.87 -21.38 -4.23
CA ASN A 109 -9.39 -22.09 -3.07
C ASN A 109 -9.20 -23.62 -3.13
N THR A 110 -8.86 -24.15 -4.31
CA THR A 110 -8.54 -25.58 -4.50
C THR A 110 -7.04 -25.87 -4.43
N GLY A 111 -6.23 -24.84 -4.23
CA GLY A 111 -4.77 -24.99 -4.10
C GLY A 111 -3.97 -24.79 -5.38
N LEU A 112 -4.63 -24.44 -6.49
CA LEU A 112 -3.94 -24.21 -7.77
C LEU A 112 -3.26 -22.84 -7.76
N LEU A 113 -1.96 -22.81 -8.08
CA LEU A 113 -1.22 -21.56 -8.22
C LEU A 113 -1.62 -20.84 -9.51
N VAL A 114 -2.17 -19.62 -9.36
CA VAL A 114 -2.54 -18.77 -10.50
C VAL A 114 -1.30 -18.03 -11.02
N GLY A 115 -0.50 -17.50 -10.12
CA GLY A 115 0.70 -16.75 -10.46
C GLY A 115 1.13 -15.84 -9.32
N GLN A 116 1.89 -14.81 -9.66
CA GLN A 116 2.41 -13.83 -8.71
C GLN A 116 1.81 -12.45 -8.98
N LEU A 117 1.43 -11.74 -7.92
CA LEU A 117 0.90 -10.38 -8.04
C LEU A 117 2.02 -9.43 -8.49
N THR A 118 1.83 -8.78 -9.62
CA THR A 118 2.81 -7.85 -10.20
C THR A 118 2.37 -6.40 -10.11
N ASP A 119 1.09 -6.12 -9.98
CA ASP A 119 0.58 -4.76 -9.77
C ASP A 119 -0.83 -4.80 -9.19
N VAL A 120 -1.24 -3.67 -8.62
CA VAL A 120 -2.61 -3.41 -8.19
C VAL A 120 -3.07 -2.16 -8.93
N MET A 121 -4.12 -2.29 -9.73
CA MET A 121 -4.68 -1.17 -10.49
C MET A 121 -5.87 -0.59 -9.76
N TRP A 122 -5.82 0.69 -9.46
CA TRP A 122 -6.94 1.41 -8.84
C TRP A 122 -7.79 2.04 -9.93
N LEU A 123 -8.94 1.44 -10.19
CA LEU A 123 -9.85 1.84 -11.26
C LEU A 123 -11.15 2.41 -10.69
N PRO A 124 -11.86 3.26 -11.44
CA PRO A 124 -13.08 3.91 -10.93
C PRO A 124 -14.19 2.94 -10.51
N SER A 125 -14.36 1.83 -11.20
CA SER A 125 -15.42 0.86 -10.90
C SER A 125 -14.99 -0.18 -9.88
N ASN A 126 -13.90 -0.90 -10.16
CA ASN A 126 -13.36 -1.94 -9.27
C ASN A 126 -11.85 -1.93 -9.37
N ASP A 127 -11.18 -2.11 -8.24
CA ASP A 127 -9.75 -2.31 -8.23
C ASP A 127 -9.43 -3.71 -8.76
N VAL A 128 -8.24 -3.89 -9.34
CA VAL A 128 -7.86 -5.10 -10.05
C VAL A 128 -6.45 -5.54 -9.65
N TYR A 129 -6.28 -6.83 -9.42
CA TYR A 129 -4.97 -7.45 -9.31
C TYR A 129 -4.45 -7.82 -10.69
N VAL A 130 -3.20 -7.45 -10.98
CA VAL A 130 -2.48 -7.91 -12.17
C VAL A 130 -1.58 -9.05 -11.74
N ILE A 131 -1.83 -10.24 -12.26
CA ILE A 131 -1.15 -11.47 -11.87
C ILE A 131 -0.45 -12.07 -13.07
N LYS A 132 0.82 -12.42 -12.93
CA LYS A 132 1.59 -13.04 -14.02
C LYS A 132 2.04 -14.43 -13.65
N ASN A 133 1.91 -15.34 -14.64
CA ASN A 133 2.43 -16.69 -14.57
C ASN A 133 3.09 -17.00 -15.90
N ASN A 134 4.41 -16.98 -15.94
CA ASN A 134 5.20 -17.11 -17.16
C ASN A 134 4.82 -16.01 -18.16
N LYS A 135 4.27 -16.40 -19.33
CA LYS A 135 3.86 -15.46 -20.39
C LYS A 135 2.41 -15.01 -20.27
N LYS A 136 1.67 -15.57 -19.34
CA LYS A 136 0.24 -15.30 -19.21
C LYS A 136 -0.01 -14.28 -18.11
N GLU A 137 -0.91 -13.32 -18.38
CA GLU A 137 -1.31 -12.29 -17.46
C GLU A 137 -2.80 -12.40 -17.18
N TYR A 138 -3.17 -12.30 -15.90
CA TYR A 138 -4.56 -12.32 -15.47
C TYR A 138 -4.92 -11.01 -14.81
N LEU A 139 -6.11 -10.50 -15.08
CA LEU A 139 -6.68 -9.34 -14.42
C LEU A 139 -7.83 -9.83 -13.53
N ILE A 140 -7.64 -9.78 -12.22
CA ILE A 140 -8.57 -10.33 -11.25
C ILE A 140 -9.24 -9.19 -10.47
N PRO A 141 -10.58 -9.05 -10.55
CA PRO A 141 -11.27 -8.00 -9.81
C PRO A 141 -11.17 -8.23 -8.30
N ILE A 142 -10.94 -7.16 -7.56
CA ILE A 142 -10.85 -7.21 -6.09
C ILE A 142 -12.26 -7.00 -5.54
N ILE A 143 -13.03 -8.07 -5.50
CA ILE A 143 -14.42 -8.09 -5.01
C ILE A 143 -14.61 -9.26 -4.03
N PRO A 144 -15.57 -9.16 -3.09
CA PRO A 144 -15.77 -10.21 -2.08
C PRO A 144 -16.05 -11.60 -2.65
N GLU A 145 -16.69 -11.66 -3.82
CA GLU A 145 -17.01 -12.92 -4.50
C GLU A 145 -15.76 -13.66 -4.98
N VAL A 146 -14.66 -12.95 -5.20
CA VAL A 146 -13.42 -13.51 -5.75
C VAL A 146 -12.34 -13.65 -4.68
N ILE A 147 -12.08 -12.59 -3.92
CA ILE A 147 -11.00 -12.58 -2.92
C ILE A 147 -11.53 -13.20 -1.62
N LYS A 148 -10.94 -14.31 -1.19
CA LYS A 148 -11.44 -15.06 -0.03
C LYS A 148 -10.59 -14.91 1.21
N LYS A 149 -9.26 -14.86 1.06
CA LYS A 149 -8.35 -14.78 2.20
C LYS A 149 -7.04 -14.14 1.79
N LEU A 150 -6.49 -13.38 2.71
CA LEU A 150 -5.16 -12.78 2.59
C LEU A 150 -4.30 -13.29 3.74
N ASP A 151 -3.22 -14.01 3.43
CA ASP A 151 -2.30 -14.55 4.42
C ASP A 151 -0.94 -13.86 4.29
N HIS A 152 -0.69 -12.90 5.17
CA HIS A 152 0.56 -12.14 5.16
C HIS A 152 1.77 -12.98 5.59
N SER A 153 1.57 -13.96 6.46
CA SER A 153 2.67 -14.81 6.93
C SER A 153 3.23 -15.69 5.83
N GLN A 154 2.37 -16.16 4.92
CA GLN A 154 2.76 -16.96 3.76
C GLN A 154 2.89 -16.13 2.48
N MET A 155 2.63 -14.83 2.54
CA MET A 155 2.62 -13.94 1.38
C MET A 155 1.75 -14.50 0.26
N THR A 156 0.52 -14.89 0.60
CA THR A 156 -0.39 -15.59 -0.31
C THR A 156 -1.78 -14.97 -0.28
N ILE A 157 -2.38 -14.83 -1.46
CA ILE A 157 -3.76 -14.39 -1.64
C ILE A 157 -4.57 -15.56 -2.17
N PHE A 158 -5.65 -15.91 -1.48
CA PHE A 158 -6.55 -17.01 -1.88
C PHE A 158 -7.76 -16.44 -2.60
N ILE A 159 -8.03 -16.95 -3.79
CA ILE A 159 -9.16 -16.51 -4.61
C ILE A 159 -10.09 -17.67 -4.96
N SER A 160 -11.37 -17.33 -5.22
CA SER A 160 -12.34 -18.24 -5.80
C SER A 160 -12.69 -17.65 -7.18
N PRO A 161 -12.07 -18.13 -8.27
CA PRO A 161 -12.27 -17.51 -9.57
C PRO A 161 -13.67 -17.80 -10.11
N MET A 162 -14.27 -16.78 -10.74
CA MET A 162 -15.51 -16.94 -11.49
C MET A 162 -15.22 -17.60 -12.83
N ASP A 163 -16.25 -18.19 -13.43
CA ASP A 163 -16.12 -18.84 -14.74
C ASP A 163 -15.53 -17.87 -15.77
N GLY A 164 -14.53 -18.35 -16.52
CA GLY A 164 -13.87 -17.57 -17.55
C GLY A 164 -12.77 -16.64 -17.06
N LEU A 165 -12.61 -16.47 -15.75
CA LEU A 165 -11.67 -15.49 -15.19
C LEU A 165 -10.20 -15.88 -15.42
N LEU A 166 -9.91 -17.16 -15.44
CA LEU A 166 -8.55 -17.69 -15.60
C LEU A 166 -8.30 -18.31 -16.99
N ASP A 167 -9.21 -18.12 -17.90
CA ASP A 167 -9.09 -18.67 -19.26
C ASP A 167 -8.19 -17.83 -20.17
#